data_c5713b56f25fde8a7745cf18c41e0a27
#
_entry.id   c5713b56f25fde8a7745cf18c41e0a27
#
_cell.length_a   1.000
_cell.length_b   1.000
_cell.length_c   1.000
_cell.angle_alpha   90.00
_cell.angle_beta   90.00
_cell.angle_gamma   90.00
#
_symmetry.space_group_name_H-M   'P 1'
#
loop_
_entity.id
_entity.type
_entity.pdbx_description
1 polymer ?
#
loop_
_entity_poly.entity_id
_entity_poly.type
_entity_poly.pdbx_seq_one_letter_code
_entity_poly.pdbx_strand_id
1 'polypeptide(L)'
;QAIVLDKTGTLTEGKPKITDIVTAGGLAQEELLRLDAAAEAKSSHPLSLAVMEEAKRRKINFSSNVKSFKNIAGHGVEAQVAGKQVLAGTAKLMKKRGIDLRPIQKDIDRLLTQGKTIMVLAINGKVAGVVAAADPIKATANVAVSKMQELGLEVAMITGDNEKTAEVMGKQTGIKRIFAEVLPEDIAKYVKKLQDEG
;
A
#
# COMPACT_ATOMS: atom_id res chain seq x y z
N GLN A 1 -2.04 -16.51 -25.71
CA GLN A 1 -0.91 -16.36 -24.78
C GLN A 1 -1.10 -15.11 -23.91
N ALA A 2 -0.81 -15.22 -22.62
CA ALA A 2 -0.94 -14.11 -21.66
C ALA A 2 0.40 -13.79 -20.98
N ILE A 3 0.59 -12.51 -20.66
CA ILE A 3 1.69 -12.02 -19.82
C ILE A 3 1.10 -11.44 -18.54
N VAL A 4 1.63 -11.87 -17.39
CA VAL A 4 1.27 -11.31 -16.09
C VAL A 4 2.39 -10.39 -15.62
N LEU A 5 2.04 -9.13 -15.35
CA LEU A 5 2.97 -8.13 -14.87
C LEU A 5 2.65 -7.81 -13.41
N ASP A 6 3.67 -7.84 -12.56
CA ASP A 6 3.54 -7.25 -11.22
C ASP A 6 3.46 -5.72 -11.33
N LYS A 7 2.71 -5.10 -10.43
CA LYS A 7 2.63 -3.64 -10.36
C LYS A 7 3.95 -3.03 -9.89
N THR A 8 4.37 -3.41 -8.66
CA THR A 8 5.43 -2.72 -7.93
C THR A 8 6.82 -3.06 -8.45
N GLY A 9 7.56 -2.06 -8.91
CA GLY A 9 8.91 -2.25 -9.48
C GLY A 9 8.92 -2.75 -10.92
N THR A 10 7.78 -3.22 -11.48
CA THR A 10 7.64 -3.64 -12.89
C THR A 10 6.95 -2.55 -13.70
N LEU A 11 5.66 -2.28 -13.45
CA LEU A 11 4.91 -1.19 -14.06
C LEU A 11 5.26 0.17 -13.42
N THR A 12 5.60 0.17 -12.14
CA THR A 12 6.01 1.35 -11.38
C THR A 12 7.51 1.33 -11.11
N GLU A 13 8.04 2.45 -10.60
CA GLU A 13 9.46 2.59 -10.24
C GLU A 13 9.85 1.77 -9.01
N GLY A 14 8.88 1.31 -8.21
CA GLY A 14 9.11 0.60 -6.94
C GLY A 14 9.66 1.51 -5.84
N LYS A 15 9.46 2.82 -5.99
CA LYS A 15 9.91 3.87 -5.05
C LYS A 15 8.74 4.74 -4.64
N PRO A 16 7.82 4.21 -3.82
CA PRO A 16 6.68 4.99 -3.34
C PRO A 16 7.14 6.19 -2.52
N LYS A 17 6.44 7.32 -2.67
CA LYS A 17 6.66 8.54 -1.88
C LYS A 17 5.37 8.90 -1.17
N ILE A 18 5.49 9.32 0.09
CA ILE A 18 4.33 9.79 0.85
C ILE A 18 3.82 11.09 0.22
N THR A 19 2.55 11.10 -0.11
CA THR A 19 1.87 12.25 -0.75
C THR A 19 0.85 12.90 0.17
N ASP A 20 0.23 12.15 1.06
CA ASP A 20 -0.80 12.66 1.96
C ASP A 20 -0.67 12.04 3.35
N ILE A 21 -0.98 12.85 4.35
CA ILE A 21 -1.13 12.43 5.75
C ILE A 21 -2.43 13.08 6.25
N VAL A 22 -3.41 12.25 6.57
CA VAL A 22 -4.69 12.69 7.13
C VAL A 22 -4.82 12.14 8.55
N THR A 23 -5.14 12.99 9.50
CA THR A 23 -5.24 12.62 10.92
C THR A 23 -6.68 12.61 11.39
N ALA A 24 -6.96 11.81 12.40
CA ALA A 24 -8.24 11.78 13.10
C ALA A 24 -8.07 12.24 14.55
N GLY A 25 -9.16 12.74 15.13
CA GLY A 25 -9.19 13.06 16.58
C GLY A 25 -8.27 14.19 17.03
N GLY A 26 -7.88 15.10 16.12
CA GLY A 26 -7.02 16.24 16.46
C GLY A 26 -5.53 15.91 16.65
N LEU A 27 -5.09 14.72 16.26
CA LEU A 27 -3.68 14.34 16.31
C LEU A 27 -2.89 15.17 15.28
N ALA A 28 -1.69 15.67 15.66
CA ALA A 28 -0.80 16.35 14.73
C ALA A 28 -0.23 15.36 13.67
N GLN A 29 -0.04 15.82 12.43
CA GLN A 29 0.54 14.99 11.36
C GLN A 29 1.94 14.48 11.71
N GLU A 30 2.75 15.32 12.35
CA GLU A 30 4.10 14.98 12.78
C GLU A 30 4.09 13.85 13.81
N GLU A 31 3.13 13.86 14.75
CA GLU A 31 3.00 12.79 15.74
C GLU A 31 2.51 11.49 15.11
N LEU A 32 1.55 11.55 14.16
CA LEU A 32 1.11 10.39 13.40
C LEU A 32 2.30 9.77 12.66
N LEU A 33 3.04 10.57 11.88
CA LEU A 33 4.18 10.12 11.10
C LEU A 33 5.32 9.60 11.99
N ARG A 34 5.55 10.21 13.15
CA ARG A 34 6.52 9.76 14.13
C ARG A 34 6.22 8.35 14.66
N LEU A 35 4.96 8.12 15.03
CA LEU A 35 4.52 6.82 15.56
C LEU A 35 4.53 5.75 14.47
N ASP A 36 4.14 6.11 13.26
CA ASP A 36 4.16 5.24 12.09
C ASP A 36 5.58 4.82 11.74
N ALA A 37 6.49 5.78 11.54
CA ALA A 37 7.89 5.52 11.23
C ALA A 37 8.57 4.66 12.31
N ALA A 38 8.26 4.88 13.58
CA ALA A 38 8.76 4.04 14.65
C ALA A 38 8.22 2.62 14.59
N ALA A 39 6.91 2.44 14.37
CA ALA A 39 6.29 1.12 14.24
C ALA A 39 6.83 0.33 13.05
N GLU A 40 7.08 1.02 11.92
CA GLU A 40 7.57 0.43 10.67
C GLU A 40 9.10 0.25 10.61
N ALA A 41 9.84 0.73 11.61
CA ALA A 41 11.32 0.73 11.60
C ALA A 41 11.98 -0.66 11.43
N LYS A 42 11.24 -1.74 11.71
CA LYS A 42 11.70 -3.12 11.53
C LYS A 42 11.09 -3.80 10.30
N SER A 43 10.32 -3.08 9.50
CA SER A 43 9.71 -3.57 8.28
C SER A 43 10.58 -3.24 7.07
N SER A 44 10.70 -4.17 6.13
CA SER A 44 11.38 -3.98 4.84
C SER A 44 10.41 -3.65 3.70
N HIS A 45 9.13 -3.46 4.00
CA HIS A 45 8.12 -3.18 2.98
C HIS A 45 8.40 -1.80 2.32
N PRO A 46 8.25 -1.64 0.98
CA PRO A 46 8.51 -0.36 0.31
C PRO A 46 7.75 0.82 0.89
N LEU A 47 6.50 0.64 1.31
CA LEU A 47 5.71 1.68 1.95
C LEU A 47 6.28 2.09 3.31
N SER A 48 6.78 1.14 4.09
CA SER A 48 7.45 1.40 5.38
C SER A 48 8.71 2.25 5.18
N LEU A 49 9.50 1.93 4.15
CA LEU A 49 10.67 2.74 3.79
C LEU A 49 10.28 4.16 3.42
N ALA A 50 9.21 4.33 2.62
CA ALA A 50 8.69 5.65 2.24
C ALA A 50 8.26 6.48 3.47
N VAL A 51 7.61 5.86 4.45
CA VAL A 51 7.22 6.51 5.71
C VAL A 51 8.45 6.98 6.50
N MET A 52 9.46 6.12 6.63
CA MET A 52 10.71 6.48 7.32
C MET A 52 11.47 7.59 6.59
N GLU A 53 11.52 7.56 5.26
CA GLU A 53 12.15 8.62 4.44
C GLU A 53 11.41 9.96 4.61
N GLU A 54 10.09 9.95 4.60
CA GLU A 54 9.30 11.16 4.81
C GLU A 54 9.49 11.74 6.22
N ALA A 55 9.54 10.88 7.25
CA ALA A 55 9.84 11.33 8.61
C ALA A 55 11.23 11.98 8.69
N LYS A 56 12.25 11.38 8.06
CA LYS A 56 13.60 11.96 7.98
C LYS A 56 13.60 13.29 7.22
N ARG A 57 12.92 13.37 6.08
CA ARG A 57 12.79 14.60 5.28
C ARG A 57 12.18 15.75 6.08
N ARG A 58 11.18 15.45 6.92
CA ARG A 58 10.56 16.43 7.84
C ARG A 58 11.37 16.66 9.12
N LYS A 59 12.54 16.01 9.27
CA LYS A 59 13.39 16.09 10.47
C LYS A 59 12.66 15.64 11.75
N ILE A 60 11.70 14.72 11.59
CA ILE A 60 10.98 14.12 12.70
C ILE A 60 11.86 13.04 13.31
N ASN A 61 12.23 13.22 14.57
CA ASN A 61 12.99 12.21 15.31
C ASN A 61 12.04 11.09 15.78
N PHE A 62 12.27 9.87 15.32
CA PHE A 62 11.53 8.68 15.73
C PHE A 62 12.51 7.63 16.27
N SER A 63 12.12 7.00 17.36
CA SER A 63 12.93 5.96 18.00
C SER A 63 12.67 4.61 17.34
N SER A 64 13.73 3.87 17.04
CA SER A 64 13.66 2.45 16.67
C SER A 64 13.51 1.52 17.88
N ASN A 65 13.50 2.06 19.10
CA ASN A 65 13.31 1.26 20.31
C ASN A 65 11.83 0.89 20.47
N VAL A 66 11.42 -0.10 19.71
CA VAL A 66 10.05 -0.59 19.63
C VAL A 66 9.96 -1.90 20.36
N LYS A 67 9.01 -1.99 21.29
CA LYS A 67 8.67 -3.22 22.01
C LYS A 67 7.56 -3.98 21.27
N SER A 68 7.51 -5.28 21.45
CA SER A 68 6.41 -6.14 20.97
C SER A 68 6.12 -6.00 19.46
N PHE A 69 7.15 -5.84 18.62
CA PHE A 69 6.98 -5.78 17.17
C PHE A 69 6.45 -7.10 16.62
N LYS A 70 5.39 -7.04 15.83
CA LYS A 70 4.79 -8.17 15.13
C LYS A 70 4.48 -7.77 13.68
N ASN A 71 5.07 -8.49 12.73
CA ASN A 71 4.71 -8.39 11.33
C ASN A 71 3.46 -9.25 11.06
N ILE A 72 2.44 -8.67 10.43
CA ILE A 72 1.21 -9.35 10.00
C ILE A 72 1.29 -9.46 8.48
N ALA A 73 1.79 -10.60 8.02
CA ALA A 73 2.12 -10.84 6.61
C ALA A 73 0.99 -10.38 5.67
N GLY A 74 1.34 -9.55 4.67
CA GLY A 74 0.43 -9.00 3.68
C GLY A 74 -0.58 -7.96 4.20
N HIS A 75 -0.53 -7.62 5.50
CA HIS A 75 -1.56 -6.75 6.10
C HIS A 75 -1.01 -5.53 6.84
N GLY A 76 0.17 -5.62 7.44
CA GLY A 76 0.76 -4.52 8.19
C GLY A 76 1.57 -4.95 9.40
N VAL A 77 1.77 -4.05 10.35
CA VAL A 77 2.56 -4.26 11.55
C VAL A 77 1.82 -3.84 12.82
N GLU A 78 2.14 -4.49 13.92
CA GLU A 78 1.69 -4.14 15.25
C GLU A 78 2.90 -3.94 16.16
N ALA A 79 2.96 -2.86 16.90
CA ALA A 79 4.09 -2.54 17.75
C ALA A 79 3.71 -1.70 18.96
N GLN A 80 4.51 -1.77 20.02
CA GLN A 80 4.40 -0.84 21.16
C GLN A 80 5.47 0.25 21.00
N VAL A 81 5.02 1.49 20.80
CA VAL A 81 5.85 2.68 20.60
C VAL A 81 5.55 3.69 21.70
N ALA A 82 6.54 4.04 22.49
CA ALA A 82 6.40 5.01 23.59
C ALA A 82 5.19 4.73 24.50
N GLY A 83 4.95 3.47 24.85
CA GLY A 83 3.85 3.03 25.70
C GLY A 83 2.47 2.94 25.00
N LYS A 84 2.36 3.35 23.74
CA LYS A 84 1.15 3.26 22.93
C LYS A 84 1.18 1.99 22.08
N GLN A 85 0.05 1.29 21.98
CA GLN A 85 -0.12 0.21 21.00
C GLN A 85 -0.41 0.85 19.64
N VAL A 86 0.46 0.63 18.67
CA VAL A 86 0.34 1.13 17.30
C VAL A 86 0.07 -0.05 16.36
N LEU A 87 -0.99 0.06 15.58
CA LEU A 87 -1.31 -0.86 14.49
C LEU A 87 -1.26 -0.06 13.19
N ALA A 88 -0.37 -0.40 12.28
CA ALA A 88 -0.25 0.21 10.96
C ALA A 88 -0.51 -0.84 9.88
N GLY A 89 -1.36 -0.54 8.89
CA GLY A 89 -1.63 -1.51 7.84
C GLY A 89 -2.88 -1.22 7.01
N THR A 90 -3.39 -2.27 6.35
CA THR A 90 -4.52 -2.17 5.44
C THR A 90 -5.84 -1.86 6.15
N ALA A 91 -6.78 -1.22 5.46
CA ALA A 91 -8.14 -1.02 5.97
C ALA A 91 -8.83 -2.35 6.33
N LYS A 92 -8.50 -3.43 5.61
CA LYS A 92 -8.99 -4.80 5.88
C LYS A 92 -8.51 -5.31 7.24
N LEU A 93 -7.21 -5.07 7.58
CA LEU A 93 -6.67 -5.41 8.89
C LEU A 93 -7.39 -4.62 9.99
N MET A 94 -7.61 -3.33 9.80
CA MET A 94 -8.30 -2.47 10.77
C MET A 94 -9.72 -2.99 11.06
N LYS A 95 -10.48 -3.31 10.01
CA LYS A 95 -11.82 -3.90 10.14
C LYS A 95 -11.80 -5.24 10.87
N LYS A 96 -10.84 -6.12 10.55
CA LYS A 96 -10.66 -7.40 11.25
C LYS A 96 -10.34 -7.25 12.73
N ARG A 97 -9.71 -6.14 13.12
CA ARG A 97 -9.39 -5.79 14.51
C ARG A 97 -10.48 -4.96 15.20
N GLY A 98 -11.63 -4.74 14.55
CA GLY A 98 -12.75 -3.99 15.11
C GLY A 98 -12.51 -2.47 15.20
N ILE A 99 -11.52 -1.94 14.46
CA ILE A 99 -11.23 -0.51 14.43
C ILE A 99 -12.27 0.21 13.57
N ASP A 100 -12.94 1.21 14.15
CA ASP A 100 -13.91 2.04 13.44
C ASP A 100 -13.20 3.03 12.50
N LEU A 101 -13.45 2.90 11.19
CA LEU A 101 -12.86 3.76 10.16
C LEU A 101 -13.75 4.93 9.73
N ARG A 102 -14.99 5.02 10.24
CA ARG A 102 -15.94 6.09 9.85
C ARG A 102 -15.35 7.50 9.95
N PRO A 103 -14.51 7.83 10.96
CA PRO A 103 -13.92 9.18 11.06
C PRO A 103 -13.05 9.60 9.87
N ILE A 104 -12.46 8.63 9.13
CA ILE A 104 -11.56 8.89 8.01
C ILE A 104 -12.00 8.21 6.71
N GLN A 105 -13.21 7.63 6.67
CA GLN A 105 -13.66 6.83 5.52
C GLN A 105 -13.70 7.65 4.22
N LYS A 106 -14.16 8.90 4.29
CA LYS A 106 -14.19 9.80 3.10
C LYS A 106 -12.79 10.06 2.54
N ASP A 107 -11.80 10.23 3.41
CA ASP A 107 -10.40 10.43 2.99
C ASP A 107 -9.81 9.15 2.42
N ILE A 108 -10.07 8.01 3.03
CA ILE A 108 -9.70 6.70 2.47
C ILE A 108 -10.23 6.56 1.04
N ASP A 109 -11.54 6.76 0.84
CA ASP A 109 -12.17 6.61 -0.47
C ASP A 109 -11.59 7.59 -1.49
N ARG A 110 -11.37 8.85 -1.12
CA ARG A 110 -10.73 9.86 -1.96
C ARG A 110 -9.31 9.44 -2.39
N LEU A 111 -8.49 9.00 -1.44
CA LEU A 111 -7.11 8.61 -1.72
C LEU A 111 -7.04 7.38 -2.64
N LEU A 112 -7.91 6.39 -2.42
CA LEU A 112 -7.99 5.21 -3.26
C LEU A 112 -8.44 5.53 -4.69
N THR A 113 -9.40 6.45 -4.88
CA THR A 113 -9.82 6.89 -6.21
C THR A 113 -8.74 7.69 -6.95
N GLN A 114 -7.73 8.18 -6.24
CA GLN A 114 -6.53 8.78 -6.83
C GLN A 114 -5.43 7.76 -7.19
N GLY A 115 -5.70 6.46 -7.04
CA GLY A 115 -4.74 5.41 -7.33
C GLY A 115 -3.60 5.28 -6.31
N LYS A 116 -3.78 5.84 -5.11
CA LYS A 116 -2.75 5.81 -4.07
C LYS A 116 -2.84 4.54 -3.23
N THR A 117 -1.70 4.03 -2.82
CA THR A 117 -1.61 3.00 -1.79
C THR A 117 -1.73 3.65 -0.42
N ILE A 118 -2.60 3.13 0.43
CA ILE A 118 -2.86 3.70 1.75
C ILE A 118 -2.41 2.77 2.88
N MET A 119 -1.98 3.36 3.97
CA MET A 119 -1.75 2.71 5.25
C MET A 119 -2.53 3.44 6.34
N VAL A 120 -3.39 2.71 7.03
CA VAL A 120 -4.19 3.24 8.14
C VAL A 120 -3.44 2.99 9.43
N LEU A 121 -3.43 3.99 10.31
CA LEU A 121 -2.91 3.87 11.66
C LEU A 121 -4.03 3.85 12.68
N ALA A 122 -3.91 2.94 13.65
CA ALA A 122 -4.69 2.96 14.87
C ALA A 122 -3.76 3.00 16.08
N ILE A 123 -4.15 3.77 17.09
CA ILE A 123 -3.42 3.93 18.36
C ILE A 123 -4.37 3.53 19.49
N ASN A 124 -3.94 2.58 20.32
CA ASN A 124 -4.73 2.07 21.46
C ASN A 124 -6.17 1.69 21.05
N GLY A 125 -6.31 1.00 19.91
CA GLY A 125 -7.60 0.50 19.42
C GLY A 125 -8.50 1.54 18.74
N LYS A 126 -8.04 2.78 18.54
CA LYS A 126 -8.81 3.83 17.85
C LYS A 126 -8.06 4.28 16.60
N VAL A 127 -8.81 4.54 15.51
CA VAL A 127 -8.21 5.10 14.30
C VAL A 127 -7.56 6.44 14.59
N ALA A 128 -6.32 6.61 14.16
CA ALA A 128 -5.53 7.82 14.35
C ALA A 128 -5.32 8.60 13.05
N GLY A 129 -5.38 7.91 11.90
CA GLY A 129 -5.24 8.57 10.61
C GLY A 129 -4.90 7.59 9.48
N VAL A 130 -4.60 8.15 8.32
CA VAL A 130 -4.17 7.43 7.13
C VAL A 130 -2.98 8.15 6.49
N VAL A 131 -2.00 7.38 6.08
CA VAL A 131 -0.87 7.83 5.27
C VAL A 131 -1.05 7.26 3.87
N ALA A 132 -0.86 8.07 2.84
CA ALA A 132 -0.95 7.64 1.46
C ALA A 132 0.35 7.86 0.71
N ALA A 133 0.68 6.92 -0.16
CA ALA A 133 1.83 6.99 -1.03
C ALA A 133 1.43 6.80 -2.49
N ALA A 134 2.15 7.44 -3.39
CA ALA A 134 2.11 7.18 -4.82
C ALA A 134 3.46 6.58 -5.26
N ASP A 135 3.37 5.53 -6.07
CA ASP A 135 4.53 4.93 -6.75
C ASP A 135 4.41 5.25 -8.25
N PRO A 136 5.29 6.11 -8.80
CA PRO A 136 5.17 6.57 -10.17
C PRO A 136 5.21 5.41 -11.17
N ILE A 137 4.33 5.45 -12.17
CA ILE A 137 4.38 4.55 -13.33
C ILE A 137 5.67 4.87 -14.11
N LYS A 138 6.41 3.84 -14.50
CA LYS A 138 7.58 4.02 -15.38
C LYS A 138 7.16 4.67 -16.70
N ALA A 139 7.94 5.62 -17.18
CA ALA A 139 7.66 6.32 -18.44
C ALA A 139 7.53 5.35 -19.64
N THR A 140 8.17 4.18 -19.57
CA THR A 140 8.13 3.15 -20.61
C THR A 140 6.99 2.14 -20.45
N ALA A 141 6.26 2.13 -19.33
CA ALA A 141 5.28 1.08 -19.02
C ALA A 141 4.14 1.04 -20.05
N ASN A 142 3.53 2.20 -20.36
CA ASN A 142 2.41 2.26 -21.30
C ASN A 142 2.83 1.82 -22.70
N VAL A 143 4.01 2.22 -23.15
CA VAL A 143 4.55 1.82 -24.47
C VAL A 143 4.81 0.31 -24.51
N ALA A 144 5.38 -0.25 -23.45
CA ALA A 144 5.62 -1.67 -23.36
C ALA A 144 4.32 -2.48 -23.37
N VAL A 145 3.33 -2.07 -22.58
CA VAL A 145 2.00 -2.72 -22.54
C VAL A 145 1.34 -2.66 -23.92
N SER A 146 1.32 -1.50 -24.59
CA SER A 146 0.74 -1.36 -25.92
C SER A 146 1.42 -2.29 -26.93
N LYS A 147 2.75 -2.36 -26.95
CA LYS A 147 3.49 -3.25 -27.85
C LYS A 147 3.19 -4.73 -27.60
N MET A 148 3.05 -5.16 -26.35
CA MET A 148 2.66 -6.53 -26.01
C MET A 148 1.26 -6.84 -26.56
N GLN A 149 0.31 -5.90 -26.42
CA GLN A 149 -1.06 -6.04 -26.93
C GLN A 149 -1.09 -6.07 -28.46
N GLU A 150 -0.29 -5.24 -29.16
CA GLU A 150 -0.14 -5.25 -30.62
C GLU A 150 0.41 -6.58 -31.15
N LEU A 151 1.23 -7.28 -30.35
CA LEU A 151 1.71 -8.64 -30.66
C LEU A 151 0.67 -9.73 -30.39
N GLY A 152 -0.58 -9.36 -30.03
CA GLY A 152 -1.66 -10.30 -29.76
C GLY A 152 -1.58 -10.96 -28.37
N LEU A 153 -0.76 -10.43 -27.46
CA LEU A 153 -0.64 -10.96 -26.12
C LEU A 153 -1.70 -10.33 -25.21
N GLU A 154 -2.36 -11.14 -24.40
CA GLU A 154 -3.18 -10.64 -23.30
C GLU A 154 -2.26 -10.18 -22.17
N VAL A 155 -2.39 -8.91 -21.76
CA VAL A 155 -1.61 -8.38 -20.62
C VAL A 155 -2.50 -8.29 -19.41
N ALA A 156 -2.10 -8.97 -18.35
CA ALA A 156 -2.75 -8.93 -17.03
C ALA A 156 -1.83 -8.29 -15.99
N MET A 157 -2.41 -7.54 -15.05
CA MET A 157 -1.69 -7.01 -13.90
C MET A 157 -2.06 -7.79 -12.65
N ILE A 158 -1.05 -8.08 -11.81
CA ILE A 158 -1.23 -8.66 -10.49
C ILE A 158 -0.67 -7.71 -9.43
N THR A 159 -1.38 -7.54 -8.32
CA THR A 159 -0.96 -6.63 -7.24
C THR A 159 -1.59 -6.99 -5.89
N GLY A 160 -0.87 -6.71 -4.82
CA GLY A 160 -1.39 -6.75 -3.44
C GLY A 160 -2.25 -5.54 -3.05
N ASP A 161 -2.32 -4.50 -3.90
CA ASP A 161 -3.16 -3.33 -3.63
C ASP A 161 -4.65 -3.67 -3.65
N ASN A 162 -5.46 -2.79 -3.04
CA ASN A 162 -6.90 -2.91 -3.12
C ASN A 162 -7.42 -2.66 -4.55
N GLU A 163 -8.63 -3.15 -4.80
CA GLU A 163 -9.27 -3.15 -6.11
C GLU A 163 -9.35 -1.75 -6.74
N LYS A 164 -9.77 -0.72 -5.97
CA LYS A 164 -9.88 0.66 -6.48
C LYS A 164 -8.56 1.22 -6.99
N THR A 165 -7.47 1.02 -6.22
CA THR A 165 -6.12 1.45 -6.62
C THR A 165 -5.65 0.70 -7.86
N ALA A 166 -5.89 -0.61 -7.91
CA ALA A 166 -5.52 -1.46 -9.04
C ALA A 166 -6.28 -1.07 -10.33
N GLU A 167 -7.59 -0.76 -10.24
CA GLU A 167 -8.37 -0.27 -11.37
C GLU A 167 -7.84 1.05 -11.94
N VAL A 168 -7.47 2.01 -11.07
CA VAL A 168 -6.88 3.28 -11.51
C VAL A 168 -5.58 3.03 -12.25
N MET A 169 -4.72 2.15 -11.73
CA MET A 169 -3.47 1.76 -12.37
C MET A 169 -3.71 1.08 -13.73
N GLY A 170 -4.68 0.16 -13.81
CA GLY A 170 -5.05 -0.50 -15.05
C GLY A 170 -5.51 0.49 -16.12
N LYS A 171 -6.34 1.47 -15.75
CA LYS A 171 -6.76 2.55 -16.66
C LYS A 171 -5.58 3.38 -17.17
N GLN A 172 -4.63 3.71 -16.28
CA GLN A 172 -3.44 4.49 -16.64
C GLN A 172 -2.46 3.73 -17.53
N THR A 173 -2.36 2.40 -17.39
CA THR A 173 -1.44 1.55 -18.15
C THR A 173 -2.07 0.88 -19.35
N GLY A 174 -3.40 1.00 -19.55
CA GLY A 174 -4.12 0.31 -20.64
C GLY A 174 -4.35 -1.19 -20.38
N ILE A 175 -4.13 -1.67 -19.14
CA ILE A 175 -4.35 -3.07 -18.77
C ILE A 175 -5.78 -3.24 -18.28
N LYS A 176 -6.53 -4.16 -18.93
CA LYS A 176 -7.95 -4.43 -18.60
C LYS A 176 -8.10 -5.56 -17.58
N ARG A 177 -7.22 -6.56 -17.63
CA ARG A 177 -7.29 -7.73 -16.76
C ARG A 177 -6.44 -7.50 -15.50
N ILE A 178 -7.09 -7.45 -14.35
CA ILE A 178 -6.46 -7.05 -13.09
C ILE A 178 -6.78 -8.09 -12.02
N PHE A 179 -5.75 -8.51 -11.29
CA PHE A 179 -5.85 -9.32 -10.09
C PHE A 179 -5.37 -8.47 -8.91
N ALA A 180 -6.30 -7.98 -8.13
CA ALA A 180 -6.05 -7.14 -6.95
C ALA A 180 -6.13 -7.95 -5.65
N GLU A 181 -5.62 -7.39 -4.55
CA GLU A 181 -5.60 -8.01 -3.21
C GLU A 181 -4.92 -9.39 -3.15
N VAL A 182 -3.99 -9.65 -4.07
CA VAL A 182 -3.30 -10.95 -4.16
C VAL A 182 -2.13 -11.00 -3.18
N LEU A 183 -2.13 -12.02 -2.34
CA LEU A 183 -0.99 -12.30 -1.46
C LEU A 183 0.16 -12.94 -2.26
N PRO A 184 1.42 -12.72 -1.86
CA PRO A 184 2.57 -13.31 -2.57
C PRO A 184 2.48 -14.82 -2.75
N GLU A 185 1.95 -15.53 -1.77
CA GLU A 185 1.74 -16.98 -1.78
C GLU A 185 0.67 -17.45 -2.77
N ASP A 186 -0.23 -16.56 -3.18
CA ASP A 186 -1.32 -16.88 -4.10
C ASP A 186 -0.99 -16.55 -5.57
N ILE A 187 0.10 -15.85 -5.85
CA ILE A 187 0.47 -15.44 -7.23
C ILE A 187 0.50 -16.64 -8.18
N ALA A 188 1.08 -17.75 -7.76
CA ALA A 188 1.17 -18.96 -8.58
C ALA A 188 -0.22 -19.52 -8.99
N LYS A 189 -1.23 -19.38 -8.13
CA LYS A 189 -2.61 -19.81 -8.43
C LYS A 189 -3.23 -18.99 -9.56
N TYR A 190 -2.98 -17.67 -9.59
CA TYR A 190 -3.49 -16.80 -10.64
C TYR A 190 -2.80 -17.05 -11.97
N VAL A 191 -1.48 -17.31 -11.96
CA VAL A 191 -0.74 -17.72 -13.16
C VAL A 191 -1.29 -19.05 -13.70
N LYS A 192 -1.50 -20.03 -12.82
CA LYS A 192 -2.08 -21.33 -13.20
C LYS A 192 -3.47 -21.18 -13.79
N LYS A 193 -4.33 -20.35 -13.19
CA LYS A 193 -5.66 -20.04 -13.71
C LYS A 193 -5.60 -19.52 -15.15
N LEU A 194 -4.67 -18.60 -15.43
CA LEU A 194 -4.47 -18.07 -16.79
C LEU A 194 -3.98 -19.14 -17.76
N GLN A 195 -3.11 -20.06 -17.32
CA GLN A 195 -2.65 -21.19 -18.12
C GLN A 195 -3.78 -22.17 -18.46
N ASP A 196 -4.72 -22.38 -17.54
CA ASP A 196 -5.86 -23.27 -17.72
C ASP A 196 -6.94 -22.66 -18.63
N GLU A 197 -6.93 -21.33 -18.83
CA GLU A 197 -7.83 -20.61 -19.74
C GLU A 197 -7.31 -20.56 -21.19
N GLY A 198 -6.06 -21.00 -21.50
CA GLY A 198 -5.44 -21.02 -22.82
C GLY A 198 -4.23 -20.15 -22.95
#